data_cd0c268e202694fcd8fe0cfc8d820593
#
_entry.id   cd0c268e202694fcd8fe0cfc8d820593
#
_cell.length_a   1.000
_cell.length_b   1.000
_cell.length_c   1.000
_cell.angle_alpha   90.00
_cell.angle_beta   90.00
_cell.angle_gamma   90.00
#
_symmetry.space_group_name_H-M   'P 1'
#
loop_
_entity.id
_entity.type
_entity.pdbx_description
1 polymer ?
#
loop_
_entity_poly.entity_id
_entity_poly.type
_entity_poly.pdbx_seq_one_letter_code
_entity_poly.pdbx_strand_id
1 'polypeptide(L)'
;MSNSSNKMSVFQLTILTAVNMMGSGIIMLPSKLAQVGALSIVSWLVTAVGSMCLAYVFAKCGMYAKKGGGMGGYAEYSFGKAGNFMANYTYGVSLIFANTAIAISAVGYALGFLNKSLDPIMTCAATIFTLWLATVLNFGGAKYTGRVSSITVWGVIIPCIGLALIGWFWFSPSLYIANWNVHDMSFGSAAINAIT
;
A
#
# COMPACT_ATOMS: atom_id res chain seq x y z
N MET A 1 0.80 -21.72 -31.44
CA MET A 1 2.11 -21.24 -30.94
C MET A 1 1.86 -19.93 -30.17
N SER A 2 1.77 -20.01 -28.86
CA SER A 2 1.53 -18.85 -28.00
C SER A 2 2.83 -18.04 -27.91
N ASN A 3 2.78 -16.79 -28.37
CA ASN A 3 3.90 -15.84 -28.36
C ASN A 3 4.44 -15.68 -26.94
N SER A 4 5.61 -16.25 -26.66
CA SER A 4 6.29 -16.20 -25.37
C SER A 4 6.94 -14.82 -25.05
N SER A 5 6.77 -13.82 -25.91
CA SER A 5 7.43 -12.52 -25.81
C SER A 5 6.77 -11.53 -24.82
N ASN A 6 5.65 -11.89 -24.18
CA ASN A 6 4.90 -10.99 -23.28
C ASN A 6 4.86 -11.48 -21.81
N LYS A 7 5.68 -12.45 -21.43
CA LYS A 7 5.73 -12.89 -20.03
C LYS A 7 6.64 -11.96 -19.23
N MET A 8 6.07 -11.34 -18.21
CA MET A 8 6.86 -10.54 -17.24
C MET A 8 7.81 -11.46 -16.48
N SER A 9 9.03 -10.99 -16.22
CA SER A 9 9.97 -11.72 -15.37
C SER A 9 9.50 -11.71 -13.92
N VAL A 10 9.95 -12.68 -13.12
CA VAL A 10 9.63 -12.75 -11.68
C VAL A 10 10.04 -11.44 -10.98
N PHE A 11 11.18 -10.87 -11.33
CA PHE A 11 11.67 -9.61 -10.78
C PHE A 11 10.73 -8.43 -11.09
N GLN A 12 10.27 -8.33 -12.34
CA GLN A 12 9.31 -7.29 -12.75
C GLN A 12 7.97 -7.44 -12.01
N LEU A 13 7.50 -8.67 -11.85
CA LEU A 13 6.27 -8.95 -11.13
C LEU A 13 6.41 -8.61 -9.64
N THR A 14 7.55 -8.92 -9.03
CA THR A 14 7.85 -8.58 -7.62
C THR A 14 7.86 -7.08 -7.42
N ILE A 15 8.52 -6.31 -8.28
CA ILE A 15 8.53 -4.85 -8.21
C ILE A 15 7.10 -4.31 -8.38
N LEU A 16 6.36 -4.77 -9.37
CA LEU A 16 4.98 -4.32 -9.60
C LEU A 16 4.08 -4.59 -8.38
N THR A 17 4.23 -5.76 -7.75
CA THR A 17 3.48 -6.09 -6.53
C THR A 17 3.88 -5.19 -5.37
N ALA A 18 5.17 -4.98 -5.15
CA ALA A 18 5.67 -4.08 -4.12
C ALA A 18 5.12 -2.66 -4.28
N VAL A 19 5.09 -2.15 -5.53
CA VAL A 19 4.51 -0.84 -5.86
C VAL A 19 3.05 -0.75 -5.49
N ASN A 20 2.27 -1.77 -5.86
CA ASN A 20 0.84 -1.81 -5.56
C ASN A 20 0.55 -1.90 -4.05
N MET A 21 1.49 -2.45 -3.27
CA MET A 21 1.41 -2.48 -1.81
C MET A 21 1.83 -1.16 -1.14
N MET A 22 2.67 -0.37 -1.81
CA MET A 22 3.09 0.94 -1.33
C MET A 22 1.97 1.96 -1.54
N GLY A 23 1.10 2.10 -0.55
CA GLY A 23 0.07 3.15 -0.53
C GLY A 23 0.62 4.50 -0.02
N SER A 24 -0.25 5.50 0.02
CA SER A 24 0.06 6.84 0.56
C SER A 24 0.53 6.82 2.03
N GLY A 25 0.17 5.77 2.77
CA GLY A 25 0.54 5.60 4.18
C GLY A 25 2.04 5.49 4.44
N ILE A 26 2.84 5.01 3.48
CA ILE A 26 4.28 4.79 3.69
C ILE A 26 5.03 6.08 4.07
N ILE A 27 4.58 7.23 3.58
CA ILE A 27 5.19 8.53 3.86
C ILE A 27 4.87 8.98 5.29
N MET A 28 3.66 8.71 5.79
CA MET A 28 3.24 9.07 7.15
C MET A 28 3.66 8.03 8.20
N LEU A 29 4.06 6.85 7.78
CA LEU A 29 4.37 5.73 8.65
C LEU A 29 5.41 6.07 9.74
N PRO A 30 6.56 6.69 9.42
CA PRO A 30 7.55 7.04 10.44
C PRO A 30 6.98 7.95 11.54
N SER A 31 6.18 8.95 11.17
CA SER A 31 5.59 9.88 12.14
C SER A 31 4.50 9.23 12.98
N LYS A 32 3.71 8.33 12.40
CA LYS A 32 2.69 7.57 13.14
C LYS A 32 3.31 6.54 14.09
N LEU A 33 4.33 5.81 13.63
CA LEU A 33 5.04 4.85 14.48
C LEU A 33 5.81 5.52 15.61
N ALA A 34 6.33 6.71 15.40
CA ALA A 34 6.97 7.50 16.46
C ALA A 34 6.01 7.85 17.61
N GLN A 35 4.70 8.00 17.33
CA GLN A 35 3.69 8.23 18.36
C GLN A 35 3.45 7.01 19.25
N VAL A 36 3.61 5.80 18.70
CA VAL A 36 3.45 4.53 19.44
C VAL A 36 4.72 4.15 20.20
N GLY A 37 5.87 4.62 19.74
CA GLY A 37 7.17 4.29 20.29
C GLY A 37 7.80 3.02 19.69
N ALA A 38 8.88 2.57 20.32
CA ALA A 38 9.68 1.43 19.84
C ALA A 38 8.90 0.10 19.80
N LEU A 39 7.82 -0.02 20.57
CA LEU A 39 6.91 -1.18 20.56
C LEU A 39 6.29 -1.43 19.18
N SER A 40 6.21 -0.42 18.34
CA SER A 40 5.72 -0.54 16.95
C SER A 40 6.50 -1.57 16.12
N ILE A 41 7.77 -1.82 16.43
CA ILE A 41 8.58 -2.84 15.73
C ILE A 41 7.99 -4.25 15.90
N VAL A 42 7.47 -4.56 17.09
CA VAL A 42 6.82 -5.86 17.35
C VAL A 42 5.56 -6.01 16.50
N SER A 43 4.75 -4.96 16.39
CA SER A 43 3.56 -4.93 15.53
C SER A 43 3.93 -5.16 14.06
N TRP A 44 5.03 -4.58 13.61
CA TRP A 44 5.57 -4.80 12.26
C TRP A 44 5.94 -6.25 12.00
N LEU A 45 6.60 -6.92 12.94
CA LEU A 45 6.94 -8.33 12.82
C LEU A 45 5.68 -9.21 12.72
N VAL A 46 4.67 -8.95 13.56
CA VAL A 46 3.39 -9.66 13.52
C VAL A 46 2.70 -9.46 12.17
N THR A 47 2.62 -8.21 11.71
CA THR A 47 2.02 -7.86 10.41
C THR A 47 2.78 -8.50 9.25
N ALA A 48 4.12 -8.54 9.30
CA ALA A 48 4.94 -9.17 8.28
C ALA A 48 4.65 -10.67 8.18
N VAL A 49 4.59 -11.38 9.32
CA VAL A 49 4.25 -12.80 9.33
C VAL A 49 2.84 -13.03 8.78
N GLY A 50 1.85 -12.24 9.20
CA GLY A 50 0.48 -12.31 8.69
C GLY A 50 0.40 -12.10 7.18
N SER A 51 1.11 -11.08 6.67
CA SER A 51 1.18 -10.78 5.23
C SER A 51 1.85 -11.91 4.45
N MET A 52 2.91 -12.53 4.98
CA MET A 52 3.56 -13.69 4.36
C MET A 52 2.62 -14.90 4.30
N CYS A 53 1.85 -15.16 5.35
CA CYS A 53 0.85 -16.23 5.34
C CYS A 53 -0.21 -16.00 4.27
N LEU A 54 -0.73 -14.77 4.15
CA LEU A 54 -1.69 -14.41 3.09
C LEU A 54 -1.07 -14.57 1.70
N ALA A 55 0.14 -14.08 1.49
CA ALA A 55 0.84 -14.21 0.22
C ALA A 55 1.04 -15.68 -0.16
N TYR A 56 1.38 -16.53 0.80
CA TYR A 56 1.52 -17.97 0.58
C TYR A 56 0.19 -18.62 0.15
N VAL A 57 -0.91 -18.28 0.82
CA VAL A 57 -2.25 -18.79 0.47
C VAL A 57 -2.62 -18.37 -0.95
N PHE A 58 -2.46 -17.10 -1.30
CA PHE A 58 -2.75 -16.61 -2.66
C PHE A 58 -1.85 -17.26 -3.72
N ALA A 59 -0.58 -17.47 -3.42
CA ALA A 59 0.34 -18.18 -4.31
C ALA A 59 -0.13 -19.63 -4.56
N LYS A 60 -0.57 -20.33 -3.52
CA LYS A 60 -1.14 -21.67 -3.65
C LYS A 60 -2.44 -21.65 -4.47
N CYS A 61 -3.36 -20.74 -4.17
CA CYS A 61 -4.57 -20.57 -4.97
C CYS A 61 -4.25 -20.34 -6.45
N GLY A 62 -3.27 -19.49 -6.75
CA GLY A 62 -2.83 -19.22 -8.14
C GLY A 62 -2.24 -20.43 -8.85
N MET A 63 -1.58 -21.34 -8.13
CA MET A 63 -1.07 -22.60 -8.71
C MET A 63 -2.17 -23.61 -9.03
N TYR A 64 -3.22 -23.68 -8.22
CA TYR A 64 -4.33 -24.61 -8.41
C TYR A 64 -5.41 -24.08 -9.35
N ALA A 65 -5.63 -22.77 -9.39
CA ALA A 65 -6.66 -22.15 -10.20
C ALA A 65 -6.24 -22.09 -11.66
N LYS A 66 -6.91 -22.84 -12.52
CA LYS A 66 -6.71 -22.81 -13.97
C LYS A 66 -7.55 -21.73 -14.66
N LYS A 67 -8.58 -21.21 -13.96
CA LYS A 67 -9.45 -20.15 -14.48
C LYS A 67 -8.82 -18.79 -14.18
N GLY A 68 -8.85 -17.89 -15.17
CA GLY A 68 -8.55 -16.48 -14.96
C GLY A 68 -9.63 -15.81 -14.09
N GLY A 69 -9.35 -14.61 -13.56
CA GLY A 69 -10.33 -13.83 -12.80
C GLY A 69 -9.88 -13.47 -11.37
N GLY A 70 -8.64 -13.75 -11.03
CA GLY A 70 -8.06 -13.34 -9.73
C GLY A 70 -8.85 -13.89 -8.54
N MET A 71 -9.12 -13.03 -7.55
CA MET A 71 -9.83 -13.43 -6.32
C MET A 71 -11.22 -14.01 -6.58
N GLY A 72 -11.95 -13.45 -7.55
CA GLY A 72 -13.26 -13.99 -7.94
C GLY A 72 -13.15 -15.39 -8.52
N GLY A 73 -12.12 -15.65 -9.34
CA GLY A 73 -11.85 -16.98 -9.87
C GLY A 73 -11.55 -18.00 -8.77
N TYR A 74 -10.82 -17.61 -7.71
CA TYR A 74 -10.56 -18.48 -6.57
C TYR A 74 -11.82 -18.77 -5.76
N ALA A 75 -12.64 -17.75 -5.52
CA ALA A 75 -13.91 -17.89 -4.81
C ALA A 75 -14.91 -18.78 -5.56
N GLU A 76 -14.86 -18.81 -6.89
CA GLU A 76 -15.73 -19.65 -7.72
C GLU A 76 -15.53 -21.15 -7.45
N TYR A 77 -14.31 -21.59 -7.14
CA TYR A 77 -14.03 -22.99 -6.86
C TYR A 77 -14.75 -23.48 -5.58
N SER A 78 -14.89 -22.61 -4.58
CA SER A 78 -15.50 -22.98 -3.29
C SER A 78 -16.98 -22.62 -3.19
N PHE A 79 -17.39 -21.50 -3.81
CA PHE A 79 -18.73 -20.92 -3.64
C PHE A 79 -19.50 -20.76 -4.96
N GLY A 80 -18.97 -21.28 -6.06
CA GLY A 80 -19.60 -21.18 -7.39
C GLY A 80 -19.68 -19.74 -7.91
N LYS A 81 -20.56 -19.50 -8.88
CA LYS A 81 -20.74 -18.21 -9.55
C LYS A 81 -21.13 -17.08 -8.59
N ALA A 82 -21.89 -17.38 -7.54
CA ALA A 82 -22.27 -16.41 -6.52
C ALA A 82 -21.03 -15.91 -5.74
N GLY A 83 -20.12 -16.82 -5.37
CA GLY A 83 -18.86 -16.47 -4.72
C GLY A 83 -17.96 -15.61 -5.60
N ASN A 84 -17.87 -15.95 -6.89
CA ASN A 84 -17.15 -15.13 -7.87
C ASN A 84 -17.70 -13.70 -7.93
N PHE A 85 -19.02 -13.55 -8.06
CA PHE A 85 -19.66 -12.24 -8.11
C PHE A 85 -19.41 -11.43 -6.82
N MET A 86 -19.67 -12.03 -5.66
CA MET A 86 -19.49 -11.36 -4.37
C MET A 86 -18.05 -10.90 -4.14
N ALA A 87 -17.07 -11.76 -4.43
CA ALA A 87 -15.66 -11.42 -4.27
C ALA A 87 -15.24 -10.25 -5.18
N ASN A 88 -15.62 -10.31 -6.47
CA ASN A 88 -15.30 -9.23 -7.41
C ASN A 88 -16.04 -7.93 -7.09
N TYR A 89 -17.30 -8.00 -6.69
CA TYR A 89 -18.09 -6.83 -6.30
C TYR A 89 -17.49 -6.14 -5.08
N THR A 90 -17.22 -6.91 -4.01
CA THR A 90 -16.63 -6.36 -2.78
C THR A 90 -15.25 -5.76 -3.05
N TYR A 91 -14.43 -6.44 -3.85
CA TYR A 91 -13.12 -5.93 -4.25
C TYR A 91 -13.24 -4.64 -5.07
N GLY A 92 -14.15 -4.58 -6.03
CA GLY A 92 -14.40 -3.37 -6.82
C GLY A 92 -14.81 -2.18 -5.97
N VAL A 93 -15.75 -2.38 -5.05
CA VAL A 93 -16.18 -1.33 -4.10
C VAL A 93 -15.02 -0.89 -3.21
N SER A 94 -14.23 -1.84 -2.68
CA SER A 94 -13.05 -1.53 -1.86
C SER A 94 -12.03 -0.68 -2.63
N LEU A 95 -11.80 -0.96 -3.91
CA LEU A 95 -10.89 -0.18 -4.75
C LEU A 95 -11.36 1.27 -4.96
N ILE A 96 -12.68 1.51 -5.06
CA ILE A 96 -13.21 2.88 -5.18
C ILE A 96 -12.85 3.69 -3.93
N PHE A 97 -13.11 3.14 -2.74
CA PHE A 97 -12.77 3.81 -1.48
C PHE A 97 -11.26 3.98 -1.31
N ALA A 98 -10.46 2.95 -1.61
CA ALA A 98 -9.01 3.01 -1.52
C ALA A 98 -8.40 4.08 -2.42
N ASN A 99 -8.82 4.15 -3.69
CA ASN A 99 -8.33 5.18 -4.63
C ASN A 99 -8.73 6.59 -4.21
N THR A 100 -9.93 6.76 -3.66
CA THR A 100 -10.39 8.05 -3.13
C THR A 100 -9.54 8.48 -1.93
N ALA A 101 -9.26 7.58 -1.00
CA ALA A 101 -8.38 7.85 0.15
C ALA A 101 -6.95 8.23 -0.28
N ILE A 102 -6.40 7.53 -1.28
CA ILE A 102 -5.09 7.86 -1.85
C ILE A 102 -5.08 9.25 -2.48
N ALA A 103 -6.13 9.61 -3.22
CA ALA A 103 -6.24 10.92 -3.86
C ALA A 103 -6.34 12.05 -2.82
N ILE A 104 -7.13 11.86 -1.75
CA ILE A 104 -7.21 12.82 -0.63
C ILE A 104 -5.85 12.99 0.03
N SER A 105 -5.14 11.89 0.28
CA SER A 105 -3.81 11.93 0.87
C SER A 105 -2.80 12.67 -0.03
N ALA A 106 -2.86 12.44 -1.34
CA ALA A 106 -1.98 13.11 -2.30
C ALA A 106 -2.19 14.63 -2.30
N VAL A 107 -3.45 15.08 -2.27
CA VAL A 107 -3.79 16.51 -2.15
C VAL A 107 -3.33 17.06 -0.81
N GLY A 108 -3.54 16.34 0.29
CA GLY A 108 -3.08 16.72 1.62
C GLY A 108 -1.57 16.91 1.69
N TYR A 109 -0.79 16.00 1.10
CA TYR A 109 0.68 16.14 1.04
C TYR A 109 1.13 17.32 0.19
N ALA A 110 0.47 17.55 -0.97
CA ALA A 110 0.78 18.68 -1.82
C ALA A 110 0.50 20.02 -1.09
N LEU A 111 -0.60 20.12 -0.37
CA LEU A 111 -0.94 21.29 0.43
C LEU A 111 0.03 21.50 1.59
N GLY A 112 0.40 20.41 2.29
CA GLY A 112 1.40 20.46 3.36
C GLY A 112 2.77 20.92 2.85
N PHE A 113 3.19 20.45 1.68
CA PHE A 113 4.45 20.88 1.05
C PHE A 113 4.43 22.37 0.64
N LEU A 114 3.29 22.86 0.18
CA LEU A 114 3.11 24.26 -0.21
C LEU A 114 2.83 25.19 0.99
N ASN A 115 2.72 24.65 2.21
CA ASN A 115 2.29 25.38 3.42
C ASN A 115 0.98 26.17 3.20
N LYS A 116 0.03 25.58 2.44
CA LYS A 116 -1.27 26.17 2.15
C LYS A 116 -2.39 25.32 2.75
N SER A 117 -3.40 26.00 3.28
CA SER A 117 -4.68 25.40 3.63
C SER A 117 -5.72 25.83 2.60
N LEU A 118 -6.49 24.89 2.09
CA LEU A 118 -7.64 25.15 1.23
C LEU A 118 -8.93 24.90 2.00
N ASP A 119 -9.98 25.62 1.62
CA ASP A 119 -11.31 25.31 2.10
C ASP A 119 -11.72 23.86 1.76
N PRO A 120 -12.59 23.23 2.56
CA PRO A 120 -13.06 21.86 2.30
C PRO A 120 -13.58 21.65 0.88
N ILE A 121 -14.29 22.63 0.32
CA ILE A 121 -14.82 22.57 -1.05
C ILE A 121 -13.71 22.55 -2.08
N MET A 122 -12.69 23.40 -1.92
CA MET A 122 -11.52 23.43 -2.81
C MET A 122 -10.70 22.16 -2.70
N THR A 123 -10.58 21.59 -1.51
CA THR A 123 -9.90 20.30 -1.29
C THR A 123 -10.65 19.16 -2.00
N CYS A 124 -11.98 19.13 -1.93
CA CYS A 124 -12.80 18.18 -2.69
C CYS A 124 -12.61 18.34 -4.19
N ALA A 125 -12.64 19.56 -4.71
CA ALA A 125 -12.43 19.84 -6.13
C ALA A 125 -11.05 19.39 -6.60
N ALA A 126 -9.99 19.66 -5.82
CA ALA A 126 -8.63 19.22 -6.10
C ALA A 126 -8.50 17.68 -6.09
N THR A 127 -9.20 17.02 -5.16
CA THR A 127 -9.22 15.55 -5.09
C THR A 127 -9.90 14.94 -6.31
N ILE A 128 -11.05 15.48 -6.72
CA ILE A 128 -11.77 15.05 -7.93
C ILE A 128 -10.88 15.26 -9.16
N PHE A 129 -10.22 16.41 -9.27
CA PHE A 129 -9.30 16.71 -10.36
C PHE A 129 -8.15 15.70 -10.41
N THR A 130 -7.57 15.36 -9.26
CA THR A 130 -6.48 14.36 -9.14
C THR A 130 -6.94 12.98 -9.61
N LEU A 131 -8.15 12.55 -9.23
CA LEU A 131 -8.74 11.29 -9.68
C LEU A 131 -8.96 11.27 -11.20
N TRP A 132 -9.49 12.34 -11.75
CA TRP A 132 -9.68 12.46 -13.20
C TRP A 132 -8.35 12.45 -13.96
N LEU A 133 -7.35 13.17 -13.45
CA LEU A 133 -6.00 13.19 -14.03
C LEU A 133 -5.40 11.78 -14.04
N ALA A 134 -5.47 11.06 -12.92
CA ALA A 134 -4.98 9.69 -12.84
C ALA A 134 -5.73 8.75 -13.80
N THR A 135 -7.05 8.93 -13.94
CA THR A 135 -7.88 8.15 -14.86
C THR A 135 -7.48 8.39 -16.32
N VAL A 136 -7.30 9.65 -16.71
CA VAL A 136 -6.88 10.01 -18.08
C VAL A 136 -5.49 9.46 -18.39
N LEU A 137 -4.55 9.54 -17.44
CA LEU A 137 -3.21 8.96 -17.61
C LEU A 137 -3.26 7.44 -17.77
N ASN A 138 -4.23 6.78 -17.16
CA ASN A 138 -4.41 5.33 -17.27
C ASN A 138 -4.98 4.87 -18.63
N PHE A 139 -5.63 5.75 -19.39
CA PHE A 139 -6.06 5.45 -20.77
C PHE A 139 -4.90 5.17 -21.73
N GLY A 140 -3.67 5.55 -21.37
CA GLY A 140 -2.46 5.20 -22.12
C GLY A 140 -2.14 3.70 -22.17
N GLY A 141 -2.91 2.88 -21.45
CA GLY A 141 -2.80 1.42 -21.41
C GLY A 141 -1.72 0.91 -20.46
N ALA A 142 -1.75 -0.39 -20.20
CA ALA A 142 -0.91 -1.07 -19.20
C ALA A 142 0.61 -0.83 -19.38
N LYS A 143 1.07 -0.69 -20.62
CA LYS A 143 2.50 -0.45 -20.91
C LYS A 143 2.95 0.95 -20.48
N TYR A 144 2.11 1.96 -20.71
CA TYR A 144 2.39 3.33 -20.29
C TYR A 144 2.30 3.47 -18.77
N THR A 145 1.22 2.98 -18.19
CA THR A 145 0.98 2.96 -16.73
C THR A 145 2.11 2.22 -16.00
N GLY A 146 2.56 1.06 -16.53
CA GLY A 146 3.68 0.31 -15.96
C GLY A 146 5.00 1.08 -15.98
N ARG A 147 5.25 1.86 -17.03
CA ARG A 147 6.46 2.71 -17.11
C ARG A 147 6.41 3.86 -16.10
N VAL A 148 5.29 4.55 -16.02
CA VAL A 148 5.07 5.64 -15.04
C VAL A 148 5.20 5.09 -13.62
N SER A 149 4.54 3.97 -13.30
CA SER A 149 4.65 3.31 -12.00
C SER A 149 6.10 2.95 -11.65
N SER A 150 6.87 2.41 -12.59
CA SER A 150 8.26 2.05 -12.35
C SER A 150 9.15 3.26 -11.99
N ILE A 151 8.89 4.42 -12.59
CA ILE A 151 9.61 5.66 -12.25
C ILE A 151 9.17 6.18 -10.88
N THR A 152 7.87 6.19 -10.61
CA THR A 152 7.29 6.69 -9.35
C THR A 152 7.78 5.88 -8.14
N VAL A 153 7.99 4.58 -8.30
CA VAL A 153 8.51 3.68 -7.24
C VAL A 153 9.86 4.13 -6.74
N TRP A 154 10.77 4.47 -7.64
CA TRP A 154 12.07 4.97 -7.23
C TRP A 154 11.96 6.27 -6.45
N GLY A 155 10.99 7.12 -6.76
CA GLY A 155 10.67 8.33 -6.00
C GLY A 155 10.20 8.06 -4.56
N VAL A 156 9.72 6.86 -4.24
CA VAL A 156 9.35 6.46 -2.87
C VAL A 156 10.48 5.67 -2.21
N ILE A 157 11.10 4.73 -2.92
CA ILE A 157 12.14 3.86 -2.37
C ILE A 157 13.39 4.66 -1.98
N ILE A 158 13.83 5.59 -2.83
CA ILE A 158 15.04 6.37 -2.56
C ILE A 158 14.94 7.18 -1.27
N PRO A 159 13.88 7.98 -1.03
CA PRO A 159 13.71 8.69 0.25
C PRO A 159 13.59 7.74 1.44
N CYS A 160 12.89 6.61 1.32
CA CYS A 160 12.75 5.65 2.41
C CYS A 160 14.09 5.02 2.80
N ILE A 161 14.88 4.59 1.82
CA ILE A 161 16.25 4.08 2.06
C ILE A 161 17.14 5.19 2.62
N GLY A 162 17.06 6.39 2.05
CA GLY A 162 17.79 7.56 2.55
C GLY A 162 17.51 7.83 4.01
N LEU A 163 16.24 7.89 4.42
CA LEU A 163 15.83 8.07 5.80
C LEU A 163 16.31 6.93 6.72
N ALA A 164 16.26 5.69 6.25
CA ALA A 164 16.74 4.54 7.01
C ALA A 164 18.25 4.60 7.25
N LEU A 165 19.02 4.94 6.23
CA LEU A 165 20.49 5.04 6.33
C LEU A 165 20.90 6.25 7.17
N ILE A 166 20.32 7.42 6.91
CA ILE A 166 20.64 8.65 7.65
C ILE A 166 20.19 8.52 9.10
N GLY A 167 18.99 8.00 9.37
CA GLY A 167 18.46 7.80 10.71
C GLY A 167 19.34 6.91 11.59
N TRP A 168 20.08 5.98 10.98
CA TRP A 168 21.02 5.12 11.71
C TRP A 168 22.15 5.90 12.39
N PHE A 169 22.60 7.03 11.80
CA PHE A 169 23.66 7.87 12.38
C PHE A 169 23.19 8.63 13.63
N TRP A 170 21.89 8.87 13.78
CA TRP A 170 21.28 9.50 14.96
C TRP A 170 20.66 8.49 15.92
N PHE A 171 20.88 7.19 15.72
CA PHE A 171 20.33 6.18 16.61
C PHE A 171 20.97 6.27 18.00
N SER A 172 20.13 6.53 19.02
CA SER A 172 20.52 6.58 20.41
C SER A 172 19.83 5.46 21.20
N PRO A 173 20.60 4.44 21.67
CA PRO A 173 20.01 3.33 22.43
C PRO A 173 19.27 3.75 23.69
N SER A 174 19.75 4.81 24.36
CA SER A 174 19.12 5.34 25.57
C SER A 174 17.73 5.93 25.28
N LEU A 175 17.59 6.70 24.20
CA LEU A 175 16.30 7.22 23.76
C LEU A 175 15.35 6.11 23.30
N TYR A 176 15.89 5.08 22.65
CA TYR A 176 15.10 3.94 22.21
C TYR A 176 14.48 3.19 23.39
N ILE A 177 15.25 2.93 24.46
CA ILE A 177 14.79 2.24 25.66
C ILE A 177 13.80 3.14 26.44
N ALA A 178 14.11 4.44 26.58
CA ALA A 178 13.24 5.39 27.28
C ALA A 178 11.87 5.57 26.59
N ASN A 179 11.81 5.45 25.26
CA ASN A 179 10.59 5.57 24.47
C ASN A 179 10.04 4.21 24.03
N TRP A 180 10.28 3.15 24.78
CA TRP A 180 9.77 1.82 24.44
C TRP A 180 8.24 1.80 24.39
N ASN A 181 7.60 2.45 25.34
CA ASN A 181 6.15 2.60 25.42
C ASN A 181 5.80 4.02 25.89
N VAL A 182 5.60 4.93 24.94
CA VAL A 182 5.45 6.38 25.21
C VAL A 182 4.21 6.72 26.04
N HIS A 183 3.19 5.88 26.00
CA HIS A 183 1.89 6.17 26.62
C HIS A 183 1.49 5.14 27.70
N ASP A 184 2.41 4.32 28.19
CA ASP A 184 2.16 3.23 29.13
C ASP A 184 0.94 2.37 28.74
N MET A 185 0.73 2.22 27.40
CA MET A 185 -0.37 1.46 26.86
C MET A 185 -0.18 -0.02 27.11
N SER A 186 -1.29 -0.75 27.32
CA SER A 186 -1.22 -2.20 27.32
C SER A 186 -0.72 -2.69 25.94
N PHE A 187 0.02 -3.80 25.92
CA PHE A 187 0.58 -4.36 24.69
C PHE A 187 -0.48 -4.50 23.58
N GLY A 188 -1.71 -4.90 23.94
CA GLY A 188 -2.82 -5.05 22.99
C GLY A 188 -3.25 -3.72 22.34
N SER A 189 -3.39 -2.66 23.13
CA SER A 189 -3.79 -1.34 22.60
C SER A 189 -2.67 -0.70 21.78
N ALA A 190 -1.41 -0.87 22.18
CA ALA A 190 -0.26 -0.38 21.40
C ALA A 190 -0.14 -1.12 20.05
N ALA A 191 -0.37 -2.43 20.03
CA ALA A 191 -0.38 -3.22 18.80
C ALA A 191 -1.51 -2.80 17.86
N ILE A 192 -2.72 -2.56 18.37
CA ILE A 192 -3.85 -2.09 17.58
C ILE A 192 -3.54 -0.71 16.96
N ASN A 193 -3.03 0.24 17.76
CA ASN A 193 -2.67 1.57 17.28
C ASN A 193 -1.52 1.57 16.26
N ALA A 194 -0.65 0.57 16.28
CA ALA A 194 0.42 0.44 15.30
C ALA A 194 -0.02 -0.24 13.99
N ILE A 195 -1.16 -0.95 14.00
CA ILE A 195 -1.72 -1.66 12.84
C ILE A 195 -2.75 -0.79 12.10
N THR A 196 -3.45 0.09 12.80
CA THR A 196 -4.43 1.03 12.24
C THR A 196 -3.78 2.30 11.70
#